data_a3c2f77e6222453e53b88bd66e89bc3c
#
_entry.id   a3c2f77e6222453e53b88bd66e89bc3c
#
_cell.length_a   1.000
_cell.length_b   1.000
_cell.length_c   1.000
_cell.angle_alpha   90.00
_cell.angle_beta   90.00
_cell.angle_gamma   90.00
#
_symmetry.space_group_name_H-M   'P 1'
#
loop_
_entity.id
_entity.type
_entity.pdbx_description
1 polymer ?
#
loop_
_entity_poly.entity_id
_entity_poly.type
_entity_poly.pdbx_seq_one_letter_code
_entity_poly.pdbx_strand_id
1 'polypeptide(L)'
;SPDIAARTGAMAAALAVTGAKEGMAQQLAAALATHHGRMRHAHAMSSIGLIYGFAGLKSVNPKAHREVMADWVPYLELSRNAVGSAAYFGGKRNIGGDQYLGLGPIGNAMTALMIATTDGKLFMHGGQRKNWHGMSRQALD
;
A
#
# COMPACT_ATOMS: atom_id res chain seq x y z
N SER A 1 -15.70 -7.50 5.91
CA SER A 1 -15.32 -7.83 4.53
C SER A 1 -13.81 -8.03 4.43
N PRO A 2 -13.32 -9.05 3.74
CA PRO A 2 -11.88 -9.24 3.52
C PRO A 2 -11.23 -8.09 2.73
N ASP A 3 -12.03 -7.34 1.97
CA ASP A 3 -11.55 -6.22 1.14
C ASP A 3 -11.34 -4.91 1.90
N ILE A 4 -11.62 -4.90 3.19
CA ILE A 4 -11.65 -3.65 3.95
C ILE A 4 -10.31 -2.89 3.85
N ALA A 5 -9.20 -3.60 3.86
CA ALA A 5 -7.89 -2.97 3.82
C ALA A 5 -7.58 -2.29 2.47
N ALA A 6 -7.89 -2.95 1.35
CA ALA A 6 -7.68 -2.39 0.02
C ALA A 6 -8.55 -1.15 -0.22
N ARG A 7 -9.84 -1.25 0.08
CA ARG A 7 -10.79 -0.14 -0.08
C ARG A 7 -10.48 1.02 0.84
N THR A 8 -10.19 0.72 2.11
CA THR A 8 -9.85 1.73 3.11
C THR A 8 -8.55 2.45 2.73
N GLY A 9 -7.54 1.71 2.28
CA GLY A 9 -6.27 2.28 1.84
C GLY A 9 -6.41 3.15 0.59
N ALA A 10 -7.11 2.65 -0.43
CA ALA A 10 -7.36 3.41 -1.65
C ALA A 10 -8.15 4.70 -1.35
N MET A 11 -9.18 4.63 -0.51
CA MET A 11 -9.96 5.80 -0.12
C MET A 11 -9.11 6.80 0.68
N ALA A 12 -8.31 6.34 1.64
CA ALA A 12 -7.42 7.20 2.41
C ALA A 12 -6.44 7.94 1.50
N ALA A 13 -5.82 7.22 0.55
CA ALA A 13 -4.93 7.82 -0.44
C ALA A 13 -5.65 8.85 -1.32
N ALA A 14 -6.83 8.52 -1.84
CA ALA A 14 -7.60 9.42 -2.68
C ALA A 14 -8.00 10.71 -1.94
N LEU A 15 -8.46 10.60 -0.69
CA LEU A 15 -8.80 11.76 0.12
C LEU A 15 -7.56 12.63 0.44
N ALA A 16 -6.42 12.00 0.69
CA ALA A 16 -5.17 12.73 0.91
C ALA A 16 -4.72 13.49 -0.34
N VAL A 17 -4.82 12.88 -1.51
CA VAL A 17 -4.45 13.50 -2.79
C VAL A 17 -5.36 14.68 -3.13
N THR A 18 -6.65 14.53 -2.94
CA THR A 18 -7.63 15.57 -3.25
C THR A 18 -7.69 16.66 -2.18
N GLY A 19 -7.17 16.41 -0.99
CA GLY A 19 -7.32 17.30 0.17
C GLY A 19 -8.75 17.37 0.69
N ALA A 20 -9.60 16.42 0.29
CA ALA A 20 -10.99 16.38 0.71
C ALA A 20 -11.15 15.60 2.01
N LYS A 21 -12.04 16.08 2.88
CA LYS A 21 -12.46 15.36 4.11
C LYS A 21 -11.29 14.81 4.93
N GLU A 22 -10.37 15.67 5.33
CA GLU A 22 -9.16 15.31 6.10
C GLU A 22 -9.47 14.44 7.33
N GLY A 23 -10.49 14.78 8.10
CA GLY A 23 -10.90 13.97 9.27
C GLY A 23 -11.28 12.54 8.91
N MET A 24 -11.93 12.32 7.76
CA MET A 24 -12.22 10.97 7.28
C MET A 24 -10.95 10.23 6.85
N ALA A 25 -10.03 10.90 6.17
CA ALA A 25 -8.75 10.31 5.80
C ALA A 25 -7.98 9.82 7.04
N GLN A 26 -7.95 10.63 8.10
CA GLN A 26 -7.32 10.26 9.38
C GLN A 26 -8.00 9.05 10.04
N GLN A 27 -9.33 9.00 10.05
CA GLN A 27 -10.07 7.84 10.58
C GLN A 27 -9.76 6.56 9.80
N LEU A 28 -9.70 6.64 8.46
CA LEU A 28 -9.35 5.50 7.61
C LEU A 28 -7.91 5.04 7.86
N ALA A 29 -6.97 5.96 7.99
CA ALA A 29 -5.58 5.63 8.32
C ALA A 29 -5.44 4.99 9.70
N ALA A 30 -6.16 5.48 10.70
CA ALA A 30 -6.19 4.88 12.04
C ALA A 30 -6.76 3.46 12.01
N ALA A 31 -7.84 3.22 11.27
CA ALA A 31 -8.41 1.90 11.08
C ALA A 31 -7.43 0.94 10.38
N LEU A 32 -6.70 1.42 9.37
CA LEU A 32 -5.65 0.64 8.71
C LEU A 32 -4.52 0.29 9.66
N ALA A 33 -4.01 1.25 10.45
CA ALA A 33 -2.95 1.01 11.41
C ALA A 33 -3.37 -0.01 12.47
N THR A 34 -4.59 0.09 13.00
CA THR A 34 -5.11 -0.83 14.01
C THR A 34 -5.31 -2.25 13.46
N HIS A 35 -5.68 -2.37 12.19
CA HIS A 35 -6.04 -3.65 11.58
C HIS A 35 -5.10 -4.04 10.43
N HIS A 36 -3.83 -3.61 10.47
CA HIS A 36 -2.87 -3.81 9.38
C HIS A 36 -2.66 -5.29 9.00
N GLY A 37 -2.82 -6.22 9.94
CA GLY A 37 -2.77 -7.65 9.64
C GLY A 37 -3.78 -8.13 8.59
N ARG A 38 -4.87 -7.38 8.38
CA ARG A 38 -5.86 -7.67 7.35
C ARG A 38 -5.44 -7.26 5.94
N MET A 39 -4.36 -6.49 5.78
CA MET A 39 -3.89 -6.06 4.46
C MET A 39 -3.55 -7.23 3.54
N ARG A 40 -3.14 -8.37 4.09
CA ARG A 40 -2.86 -9.59 3.32
C ARG A 40 -4.10 -10.39 2.92
N HIS A 41 -5.28 -9.99 3.35
CA HIS A 41 -6.54 -10.69 3.11
C HIS A 41 -7.48 -9.91 2.19
N ALA A 42 -6.95 -9.18 1.23
CA ALA A 42 -7.77 -8.47 0.27
C ALA A 42 -8.42 -9.43 -0.74
N HIS A 43 -9.61 -9.06 -1.20
CA HIS A 43 -10.34 -9.82 -2.22
C HIS A 43 -9.54 -9.91 -3.52
N ALA A 44 -9.56 -11.05 -4.13
CA ALA A 44 -8.94 -11.39 -5.39
C ALA A 44 -7.40 -11.36 -5.42
N MET A 45 -6.76 -10.45 -4.69
CA MET A 45 -5.30 -10.36 -4.65
C MET A 45 -4.82 -9.75 -3.33
N SER A 46 -4.10 -10.49 -2.51
CA SER A 46 -3.51 -9.98 -1.26
C SER A 46 -2.59 -8.78 -1.49
N SER A 47 -1.90 -8.74 -2.62
CA SER A 47 -1.05 -7.61 -3.04
C SER A 47 -1.80 -6.27 -3.10
N ILE A 48 -3.06 -6.27 -3.50
CA ILE A 48 -3.88 -5.05 -3.56
C ILE A 48 -4.06 -4.46 -2.15
N GLY A 49 -4.35 -5.31 -1.17
CA GLY A 49 -4.50 -4.87 0.22
C GLY A 49 -3.23 -4.26 0.77
N LEU A 50 -2.08 -4.88 0.49
CA LEU A 50 -0.77 -4.39 0.91
C LEU A 50 -0.42 -3.07 0.21
N ILE A 51 -0.49 -3.01 -1.11
CA ILE A 51 -0.14 -1.80 -1.88
C ILE A 51 -1.00 -0.61 -1.45
N TYR A 52 -2.31 -0.75 -1.50
CA TYR A 52 -3.21 0.36 -1.17
C TYR A 52 -3.24 0.67 0.33
N GLY A 53 -3.10 -0.34 1.19
CA GLY A 53 -3.01 -0.14 2.63
C GLY A 53 -1.80 0.71 3.01
N PHE A 54 -0.61 0.36 2.53
CA PHE A 54 0.60 1.12 2.79
C PHE A 54 0.60 2.49 2.11
N ALA A 55 0.10 2.60 0.88
CA ALA A 55 -0.06 3.88 0.22
C ALA A 55 -1.00 4.83 0.97
N GLY A 56 -2.14 4.32 1.45
CA GLY A 56 -3.08 5.09 2.25
C GLY A 56 -2.50 5.56 3.58
N LEU A 57 -1.82 4.66 4.30
CA LEU A 57 -1.11 5.02 5.53
C LEU A 57 -0.05 6.09 5.29
N LYS A 58 0.81 5.90 4.30
CA LYS A 58 1.88 6.85 3.96
C LYS A 58 1.35 8.23 3.62
N SER A 59 0.27 8.28 2.85
CA SER A 59 -0.30 9.55 2.37
C SER A 59 -0.94 10.37 3.49
N VAL A 60 -1.49 9.71 4.51
CA VAL A 60 -2.27 10.37 5.58
C VAL A 60 -1.50 10.46 6.88
N ASN A 61 -0.84 9.38 7.29
CA ASN A 61 -0.13 9.29 8.56
C ASN A 61 1.23 8.59 8.38
N PRO A 62 2.27 9.33 7.97
CA PRO A 62 3.61 8.78 7.77
C PRO A 62 4.23 8.15 9.02
N LYS A 63 3.83 8.57 10.23
CA LYS A 63 4.30 7.97 11.49
C LYS A 63 3.72 6.57 11.65
N ALA A 64 2.40 6.44 11.57
CA ALA A 64 1.74 5.13 11.64
C ALA A 64 2.21 4.18 10.52
N HIS A 65 2.48 4.73 9.32
CA HIS A 65 3.06 3.94 8.23
C HIS A 65 4.40 3.31 8.63
N ARG A 66 5.31 4.07 9.26
CA ARG A 66 6.61 3.52 9.69
C ARG A 66 6.48 2.45 10.76
N GLU A 67 5.58 2.66 11.72
CA GLU A 67 5.31 1.69 12.80
C GLU A 67 4.75 0.39 12.22
N VAL A 68 3.73 0.47 11.38
CA VAL A 68 3.15 -0.70 10.72
C VAL A 68 4.16 -1.38 9.79
N MET A 69 4.98 -0.61 9.07
CA MET A 69 6.02 -1.19 8.20
C MET A 69 7.05 -1.98 9.00
N ALA A 70 7.43 -1.50 10.18
CA ALA A 70 8.35 -2.23 11.07
C ALA A 70 7.77 -3.60 11.46
N ASP A 71 6.47 -3.70 11.73
CA ASP A 71 5.80 -4.97 12.02
C ASP A 71 5.76 -5.91 10.80
N TRP A 72 5.82 -5.36 9.58
CA TRP A 72 5.79 -6.15 8.35
C TRP A 72 7.16 -6.56 7.81
N VAL A 73 8.25 -5.96 8.28
CA VAL A 73 9.62 -6.33 7.85
C VAL A 73 9.90 -7.82 8.02
N PRO A 74 9.59 -8.48 9.14
CA PRO A 74 9.81 -9.92 9.27
C PRO A 74 9.05 -10.75 8.22
N TYR A 75 7.81 -10.36 7.91
CA TYR A 75 7.03 -11.02 6.86
C TYR A 75 7.68 -10.86 5.48
N LEU A 76 8.14 -9.67 5.16
CA LEU A 76 8.80 -9.39 3.88
C LEU A 76 10.11 -10.17 3.76
N GLU A 77 10.90 -10.25 4.82
CA GLU A 77 12.15 -11.02 4.83
C GLU A 77 11.90 -12.52 4.70
N LEU A 78 10.91 -13.06 5.41
CA LEU A 78 10.50 -14.46 5.28
C LEU A 78 9.90 -14.78 3.89
N SER A 79 9.41 -13.77 3.19
CA SER A 79 8.89 -13.94 1.82
C SER A 79 9.98 -14.07 0.77
N ARG A 80 11.24 -13.83 1.11
CA ARG A 80 12.37 -14.00 0.19
C ARG A 80 12.72 -15.48 0.03
N ASN A 81 12.88 -15.90 -1.20
CA ASN A 81 13.44 -17.21 -1.50
C ASN A 81 14.97 -17.15 -1.65
N ALA A 82 15.59 -18.31 -1.84
CA ALA A 82 17.05 -18.45 -1.94
C ALA A 82 17.70 -17.64 -3.09
N VAL A 83 16.92 -17.25 -4.11
CA VAL A 83 17.41 -16.44 -5.24
C VAL A 83 17.06 -14.94 -5.07
N GLY A 84 16.60 -14.55 -3.89
CA GLY A 84 16.29 -13.15 -3.58
C GLY A 84 14.97 -12.64 -4.13
N SER A 85 14.18 -13.51 -4.75
CA SER A 85 12.85 -13.17 -5.23
C SER A 85 11.83 -13.22 -4.09
N ALA A 86 10.91 -12.27 -4.04
CA ALA A 86 9.81 -12.32 -3.11
C ALA A 86 8.78 -13.37 -3.53
N ALA A 87 8.45 -14.26 -2.61
CA ALA A 87 7.40 -15.26 -2.78
C ALA A 87 6.38 -15.12 -1.65
N TYR A 88 5.12 -15.39 -1.95
CA TYR A 88 4.08 -15.33 -0.92
C TYR A 88 4.23 -16.48 0.09
N PHE A 89 4.29 -16.14 1.36
CA PHE A 89 4.29 -17.11 2.45
C PHE A 89 2.95 -17.11 3.19
N GLY A 90 2.32 -18.29 3.26
CA GLY A 90 1.34 -18.59 4.29
C GLY A 90 -0.11 -18.31 3.98
N GLY A 91 -0.52 -18.40 2.74
CA GLY A 91 -1.93 -18.60 2.41
C GLY A 91 -2.26 -20.07 2.14
N LYS A 92 -3.44 -20.53 2.50
CA LYS A 92 -3.96 -21.75 1.90
C LYS A 92 -4.04 -21.51 0.40
N ARG A 93 -3.43 -22.35 -0.40
CA ARG A 93 -3.37 -22.29 -1.88
C ARG A 93 -4.72 -22.08 -2.59
N ASN A 94 -5.83 -22.15 -1.87
CA ASN A 94 -7.20 -22.14 -2.38
C ASN A 94 -7.98 -20.87 -2.04
N ILE A 95 -7.36 -19.86 -1.44
CA ILE A 95 -8.03 -18.56 -1.25
C ILE A 95 -7.75 -17.77 -2.51
N GLY A 96 -8.76 -17.62 -3.35
CA GLY A 96 -8.66 -16.96 -4.65
C GLY A 96 -7.90 -15.63 -4.56
N GLY A 97 -6.87 -15.46 -5.35
CA GLY A 97 -6.00 -14.30 -5.35
C GLY A 97 -4.58 -14.56 -4.89
N ASP A 98 -4.32 -15.56 -4.08
CA ASP A 98 -2.97 -15.91 -3.63
C ASP A 98 -2.13 -16.50 -4.77
N GLN A 99 -2.78 -17.06 -5.78
CA GLN A 99 -2.13 -17.57 -6.98
C GLN A 99 -1.30 -16.51 -7.72
N TYR A 100 -1.67 -15.24 -7.64
CA TYR A 100 -0.94 -14.15 -8.29
C TYR A 100 0.32 -13.75 -7.51
N LEU A 101 0.30 -13.83 -6.19
CA LEU A 101 1.48 -13.58 -5.36
C LEU A 101 2.51 -14.71 -5.44
N GLY A 102 2.09 -15.91 -5.80
CA GLY A 102 2.99 -16.99 -6.12
C GLY A 102 3.83 -16.76 -7.38
N LEU A 103 3.49 -15.75 -8.19
CA LEU A 103 4.28 -15.33 -9.34
C LEU A 103 5.37 -14.36 -8.86
N GLY A 104 6.62 -14.77 -8.94
CA GLY A 104 7.79 -13.98 -8.52
C GLY A 104 7.77 -12.52 -8.98
N PRO A 105 7.44 -12.19 -10.24
CA PRO A 105 7.36 -10.80 -10.69
C PRO A 105 6.39 -9.93 -9.92
N ILE A 106 5.21 -10.43 -9.56
CA ILE A 106 4.20 -9.67 -8.81
C ILE A 106 4.64 -9.49 -7.36
N GLY A 107 5.15 -10.52 -6.71
CA GLY A 107 5.70 -10.44 -5.36
C GLY A 107 6.86 -9.45 -5.26
N ASN A 108 7.77 -9.49 -6.23
CA ASN A 108 8.88 -8.54 -6.32
C ASN A 108 8.41 -7.10 -6.51
N ALA A 109 7.47 -6.86 -7.42
CA ALA A 109 6.92 -5.54 -7.66
C ALA A 109 6.21 -4.98 -6.41
N MET A 110 5.41 -5.80 -5.74
CA MET A 110 4.75 -5.42 -4.49
C MET A 110 5.76 -5.04 -3.41
N THR A 111 6.76 -5.88 -3.17
CA THR A 111 7.80 -5.63 -2.17
C THR A 111 8.59 -4.36 -2.50
N ALA A 112 8.96 -4.18 -3.76
CA ALA A 112 9.65 -2.98 -4.22
C ALA A 112 8.81 -1.72 -4.01
N LEU A 113 7.51 -1.75 -4.30
CA LEU A 113 6.60 -0.63 -4.06
C LEU A 113 6.47 -0.30 -2.56
N MET A 114 6.35 -1.31 -1.70
CA MET A 114 6.28 -1.10 -0.25
C MET A 114 7.56 -0.44 0.28
N ILE A 115 8.73 -0.92 -0.13
CA ILE A 115 10.02 -0.36 0.29
C ILE A 115 10.20 1.05 -0.27
N ALA A 116 9.96 1.27 -1.56
CA ALA A 116 10.10 2.59 -2.18
C ALA A 116 9.14 3.63 -1.58
N THR A 117 7.94 3.22 -1.19
CA THR A 117 6.99 4.07 -0.46
C THR A 117 7.54 4.45 0.92
N THR A 118 8.17 3.50 1.61
CA THR A 118 8.79 3.73 2.93
C THR A 118 9.93 4.72 2.84
N ASP A 119 10.82 4.55 1.87
CA ASP A 119 11.98 5.43 1.66
C ASP A 119 11.60 6.83 1.15
N GLY A 120 10.34 7.07 0.84
CA GLY A 120 9.86 8.33 0.29
C GLY A 120 10.33 8.60 -1.15
N LYS A 121 10.82 7.58 -1.84
CA LYS A 121 11.29 7.67 -3.24
C LYS A 121 10.16 7.47 -4.25
N LEU A 122 9.03 6.92 -3.81
CA LEU A 122 7.85 6.73 -4.65
C LEU A 122 6.72 7.64 -4.19
N PHE A 123 6.27 8.50 -5.08
CA PHE A 123 5.11 9.35 -4.87
C PHE A 123 3.97 8.84 -5.73
N MET A 124 2.97 8.25 -5.10
CA MET A 124 1.76 7.73 -5.79
C MET A 124 0.91 8.84 -6.44
N HIS A 125 1.21 10.09 -6.14
CA HIS A 125 0.43 11.27 -6.54
C HIS A 125 1.32 12.42 -7.09
N GLY A 126 2.38 12.13 -7.80
CA GLY A 126 3.16 13.13 -8.51
C GLY A 126 3.99 14.11 -7.65
N GLY A 127 4.20 13.83 -6.36
CA GLY A 127 5.05 14.62 -5.48
C GLY A 127 4.30 15.67 -4.64
N GLN A 128 5.06 16.49 -3.91
CA GLN A 128 4.48 17.57 -3.10
C GLN A 128 3.88 18.65 -4.01
N ARG A 129 2.70 19.17 -3.64
CA ARG A 129 2.01 20.28 -4.35
C ARG A 129 2.91 21.47 -4.66
N LYS A 130 4.00 21.70 -3.91
CA LYS A 130 4.96 22.79 -4.13
C LYS A 130 5.76 22.66 -5.44
N ASN A 131 5.83 21.49 -6.05
CA ASN A 131 6.61 21.24 -7.27
C ASN A 131 5.74 21.13 -8.53
N TRP A 132 4.45 21.38 -8.43
CA TRP A 132 3.51 21.37 -9.56
C TRP A 132 3.45 22.71 -10.31
N HIS A 133 4.52 23.48 -10.29
CA HIS A 133 4.60 24.76 -11.04
C HIS A 133 4.69 24.59 -12.56
N GLY A 134 4.56 23.37 -13.07
CA GLY A 134 4.76 23.09 -14.50
C GLY A 134 3.51 22.80 -15.33
N MET A 135 2.35 22.57 -14.70
CA MET A 135 1.09 22.41 -15.44
C MET A 135 0.17 23.60 -15.17
N SER A 136 0.25 24.62 -16.01
CA SER A 136 -0.80 25.63 -16.06
C SER A 136 -2.10 25.00 -16.54
N ARG A 137 -3.24 25.52 -16.11
CA ARG A 137 -4.57 25.12 -16.62
C ARG A 137 -4.68 25.15 -18.15
N GLN A 138 -3.80 25.89 -18.82
CA GLN A 138 -3.72 25.99 -20.28
C GLN A 138 -3.17 24.75 -20.99
N ALA A 139 -2.63 23.76 -20.25
CA ALA A 139 -2.16 22.51 -20.84
C ALA A 139 -3.22 21.39 -20.83
N LEU A 140 -4.42 21.67 -20.32
CA LEU A 140 -5.55 20.73 -20.21
C LEU A 140 -6.75 21.10 -21.08
N ASP A 141 -6.71 22.22 -21.80
CA ASP A 141 -7.62 22.63 -22.86
C ASP A 141 -7.00 22.35 -24.25
#